data_6a011934204b39cb7c68516a6d5331c2
#
_entry.id   6a011934204b39cb7c68516a6d5331c2
#
_cell.length_a   1.000
_cell.length_b   1.000
_cell.length_c   1.000
_cell.angle_alpha   90.00
_cell.angle_beta   90.00
_cell.angle_gamma   90.00
#
_symmetry.space_group_name_H-M   'P 1'
#
loop_
_entity.id
_entity.type
_entity.pdbx_description
1 polymer ?
#
loop_
_entity_poly.entity_id
_entity_poly.type
_entity_poly.pdbx_seq_one_letter_code
_entity_poly.pdbx_strand_id
1 'polypeptide(L)'
;MLIAHALGMTTPSIRPGHPADIPAIAAIYAHAVLHGTASWELEPPGEAEMQRRFEAILAGGYPYLVAERDGDILGYAYAGAYRPRPAYRTTVENSIYLAPTAQGLGIGGLLLDALMQACAARGFRQMIAVIGDGTGASVGSRRLHERAGFRLIGVAEKVGFKHGRWLDQMLMQKELGEGDRSPPGL
;
A
#
# COMPACT_ATOMS: atom_id res chain seq x y z
N MET A 1 -21.94 -17.03 5.03
CA MET A 1 -21.28 -17.92 4.04
C MET A 1 -22.31 -18.37 3.01
N LEU A 2 -22.80 -17.51 2.16
CA LEU A 2 -23.72 -17.80 1.04
C LEU A 2 -23.91 -16.48 0.27
N ILE A 3 -23.25 -16.29 -0.87
CA ILE A 3 -23.63 -15.47 -2.07
C ILE A 3 -22.44 -15.35 -3.06
N ALA A 4 -21.29 -16.03 -2.84
CA ALA A 4 -20.14 -15.94 -3.77
C ALA A 4 -20.17 -17.01 -4.90
N HIS A 5 -21.24 -17.77 -5.05
CA HIS A 5 -21.30 -18.91 -6.01
C HIS A 5 -22.01 -18.59 -7.33
N ALA A 6 -22.36 -17.32 -7.59
CA ALA A 6 -23.26 -17.01 -8.73
C ALA A 6 -22.57 -16.53 -10.02
N LEU A 7 -21.23 -16.36 -10.07
CA LEU A 7 -20.57 -15.83 -11.29
C LEU A 7 -19.26 -16.53 -11.70
N GLY A 8 -18.91 -17.68 -11.14
CA GLY A 8 -17.69 -18.40 -11.58
C GLY A 8 -16.37 -17.64 -11.39
N MET A 9 -16.35 -16.59 -10.58
CA MET A 9 -15.14 -15.80 -10.33
C MET A 9 -14.26 -16.51 -9.32
N THR A 10 -13.00 -16.77 -9.69
CA THR A 10 -12.01 -17.35 -8.78
C THR A 10 -11.66 -16.36 -7.65
N THR A 11 -11.27 -16.92 -6.50
CA THR A 11 -10.78 -16.11 -5.39
C THR A 11 -9.45 -15.46 -5.78
N PRO A 12 -9.25 -14.15 -5.56
CA PRO A 12 -7.97 -13.53 -5.86
C PRO A 12 -6.84 -14.13 -5.01
N SER A 13 -5.70 -14.38 -5.63
CA SER A 13 -4.46 -14.80 -4.98
C SER A 13 -3.55 -13.61 -4.70
N ILE A 14 -2.83 -13.65 -3.57
CA ILE A 14 -1.78 -12.68 -3.27
C ILE A 14 -0.43 -13.39 -3.48
N ARG A 15 0.42 -12.80 -4.32
CA ARG A 15 1.76 -13.32 -4.63
C ARG A 15 2.81 -12.22 -4.66
N PRO A 16 4.10 -12.56 -4.59
CA PRO A 16 5.16 -11.61 -4.92
C PRO A 16 4.98 -11.01 -6.31
N GLY A 17 5.26 -9.70 -6.42
CA GLY A 17 5.27 -9.02 -7.71
C GLY A 17 6.43 -9.50 -8.59
N HIS A 18 6.22 -9.47 -9.89
CA HIS A 18 7.20 -9.86 -10.90
C HIS A 18 7.39 -8.73 -11.92
N PRO A 19 8.55 -8.58 -12.58
CA PRO A 19 8.75 -7.55 -13.61
C PRO A 19 7.68 -7.56 -14.72
N ALA A 20 7.12 -8.71 -15.04
CA ALA A 20 6.02 -8.81 -16.01
C ALA A 20 4.71 -8.13 -15.56
N ASP A 21 4.55 -7.83 -14.28
CA ASP A 21 3.36 -7.15 -13.74
C ASP A 21 3.44 -5.61 -13.93
N ILE A 22 4.61 -5.08 -14.26
CA ILE A 22 4.86 -3.63 -14.31
C ILE A 22 3.90 -2.86 -15.20
N PRO A 23 3.53 -3.33 -16.42
CA PRO A 23 2.54 -2.61 -17.21
C PRO A 23 1.20 -2.42 -16.51
N ALA A 24 0.69 -3.46 -15.84
CA ALA A 24 -0.55 -3.38 -15.08
C ALA A 24 -0.40 -2.50 -13.82
N ILE A 25 0.72 -2.62 -13.10
CA ILE A 25 1.06 -1.79 -11.94
C ILE A 25 1.13 -0.32 -12.33
N ALA A 26 1.80 0.01 -13.46
CA ALA A 26 1.91 1.37 -13.97
C ALA A 26 0.53 1.95 -14.34
N ALA A 27 -0.34 1.16 -14.97
CA ALA A 27 -1.70 1.59 -15.30
C ALA A 27 -2.54 1.89 -14.03
N ILE A 28 -2.47 1.02 -13.03
CA ILE A 28 -3.15 1.23 -11.73
C ILE A 28 -2.63 2.48 -11.05
N TYR A 29 -1.31 2.69 -11.03
CA TYR A 29 -0.70 3.86 -10.42
C TYR A 29 -1.05 5.16 -11.15
N ALA A 30 -1.00 5.14 -12.49
CA ALA A 30 -1.38 6.27 -13.32
C ALA A 30 -2.83 6.73 -13.05
N HIS A 31 -3.75 5.77 -12.92
CA HIS A 31 -5.13 6.08 -12.54
C HIS A 31 -5.20 6.75 -11.15
N ALA A 32 -4.47 6.23 -10.17
CA ALA A 32 -4.44 6.81 -8.82
C ALA A 32 -3.84 8.22 -8.79
N VAL A 33 -2.82 8.48 -9.63
CA VAL A 33 -2.21 9.81 -9.76
C VAL A 33 -3.19 10.80 -10.41
N LEU A 34 -3.83 10.41 -11.50
CA LEU A 34 -4.69 11.32 -12.27
C LEU A 34 -6.05 11.60 -11.62
N HIS A 35 -6.60 10.63 -10.88
CA HIS A 35 -7.98 10.69 -10.41
C HIS A 35 -8.14 10.64 -8.89
N GLY A 36 -7.06 10.42 -8.15
CA GLY A 36 -7.11 10.23 -6.69
C GLY A 36 -6.13 11.10 -5.92
N THR A 37 -6.20 10.96 -4.59
CA THR A 37 -5.33 11.61 -3.63
C THR A 37 -4.43 10.60 -2.87
N ALA A 38 -4.46 9.33 -3.27
CA ALA A 38 -3.62 8.29 -2.70
C ALA A 38 -2.13 8.45 -3.09
N SER A 39 -1.86 9.13 -4.19
CA SER A 39 -0.53 9.59 -4.57
C SER A 39 -0.49 11.11 -4.64
N TRP A 40 0.66 11.68 -4.24
CA TRP A 40 0.89 13.12 -4.27
C TRP A 40 1.67 13.56 -5.52
N GLU A 41 1.96 12.62 -6.43
CA GLU A 41 2.47 12.95 -7.75
C GLU A 41 1.38 13.64 -8.59
N LEU A 42 1.80 14.59 -9.43
CA LEU A 42 0.92 15.36 -10.31
C LEU A 42 0.85 14.73 -11.70
N GLU A 43 1.93 14.08 -12.12
CA GLU A 43 2.05 13.38 -13.40
C GLU A 43 2.43 11.91 -13.13
N PRO A 44 1.79 10.97 -13.81
CA PRO A 44 2.11 9.56 -13.61
C PRO A 44 3.48 9.22 -14.23
N PRO A 45 4.34 8.46 -13.53
CA PRO A 45 5.57 7.94 -14.10
C PRO A 45 5.29 6.91 -15.18
N GLY A 46 6.19 6.81 -16.16
CA GLY A 46 6.13 5.74 -17.16
C GLY A 46 6.59 4.38 -16.61
N GLU A 47 6.37 3.32 -17.40
CA GLU A 47 6.71 1.94 -17.01
C GLU A 47 8.18 1.77 -16.65
N ALA A 48 9.11 2.39 -17.37
CA ALA A 48 10.55 2.31 -17.06
C ALA A 48 10.88 2.84 -15.66
N GLU A 49 10.25 3.95 -15.24
CA GLU A 49 10.43 4.49 -13.90
C GLU A 49 9.74 3.59 -12.85
N MET A 50 8.57 3.03 -13.15
CA MET A 50 7.90 2.07 -12.26
C MET A 50 8.73 0.79 -12.08
N GLN A 51 9.37 0.30 -13.14
CA GLN A 51 10.31 -0.83 -13.08
C GLN A 51 11.49 -0.50 -12.16
N ARG A 52 12.12 0.66 -12.32
CA ARG A 52 13.24 1.10 -11.49
C ARG A 52 12.84 1.19 -10.00
N ARG A 53 11.64 1.73 -9.70
CA ARG A 53 11.11 1.80 -8.32
C ARG A 53 10.86 0.41 -7.75
N PHE A 54 10.27 -0.48 -8.53
CA PHE A 54 10.03 -1.88 -8.15
C PHE A 54 11.34 -2.57 -7.77
N GLU A 55 12.36 -2.47 -8.64
CA GLU A 55 13.68 -3.06 -8.38
C GLU A 55 14.35 -2.48 -7.14
N ALA A 56 14.24 -1.17 -6.92
CA ALA A 56 14.79 -0.50 -5.75
C ALA A 56 14.13 -0.98 -4.43
N ILE A 57 12.81 -1.21 -4.43
CA ILE A 57 12.10 -1.77 -3.29
C ILE A 57 12.61 -3.18 -2.98
N LEU A 58 12.73 -4.03 -3.98
CA LEU A 58 13.22 -5.40 -3.81
C LEU A 58 14.69 -5.44 -3.38
N ALA A 59 15.54 -4.62 -3.97
CA ALA A 59 16.96 -4.48 -3.60
C ALA A 59 17.14 -4.00 -2.16
N GLY A 60 16.20 -3.20 -1.66
CA GLY A 60 16.15 -2.77 -0.25
C GLY A 60 15.65 -3.86 0.71
N GLY A 61 15.31 -5.05 0.23
CA GLY A 61 14.79 -6.15 1.05
C GLY A 61 13.32 -6.02 1.44
N TYR A 62 12.59 -5.08 0.85
CA TYR A 62 11.18 -4.84 1.16
C TYR A 62 10.25 -5.72 0.34
N PRO A 63 9.10 -6.16 0.90
CA PRO A 63 8.12 -6.94 0.16
C PRO A 63 7.36 -6.06 -0.84
N TYR A 64 7.10 -6.65 -2.02
CA TYR A 64 6.25 -6.10 -3.07
C TYR A 64 5.29 -7.21 -3.52
N LEU A 65 4.00 -6.99 -3.36
CA LEU A 65 2.96 -7.99 -3.56
C LEU A 65 1.93 -7.51 -4.57
N VAL A 66 1.37 -8.44 -5.34
CA VAL A 66 0.24 -8.20 -6.24
C VAL A 66 -0.95 -9.08 -5.86
N ALA A 67 -2.14 -8.57 -6.10
CA ALA A 67 -3.38 -9.36 -6.08
C ALA A 67 -3.74 -9.71 -7.51
N GLU A 68 -3.84 -11.00 -7.80
CA GLU A 68 -4.12 -11.53 -9.14
C GLU A 68 -5.38 -12.39 -9.13
N ARG A 69 -6.16 -12.31 -10.19
CA ARG A 69 -7.29 -13.20 -10.45
C ARG A 69 -7.41 -13.44 -11.96
N ASP A 70 -7.38 -14.71 -12.37
CA ASP A 70 -7.52 -15.15 -13.77
C ASP A 70 -6.52 -14.48 -14.74
N GLY A 71 -5.30 -14.16 -14.24
CA GLY A 71 -4.26 -13.47 -15.01
C GLY A 71 -4.30 -11.94 -14.92
N ASP A 72 -5.36 -11.36 -14.38
CA ASP A 72 -5.49 -9.91 -14.22
C ASP A 72 -4.94 -9.43 -12.88
N ILE A 73 -4.11 -8.37 -12.89
CA ILE A 73 -3.64 -7.68 -11.69
C ILE A 73 -4.71 -6.72 -11.20
N LEU A 74 -5.27 -7.03 -10.04
CA LEU A 74 -6.34 -6.27 -9.41
C LEU A 74 -5.84 -5.14 -8.50
N GLY A 75 -4.59 -5.22 -8.09
CA GLY A 75 -3.95 -4.24 -7.23
C GLY A 75 -2.59 -4.72 -6.77
N TYR A 76 -1.89 -3.86 -6.09
CA TYR A 76 -0.57 -4.16 -5.54
C TYR A 76 -0.32 -3.41 -4.24
N ALA A 77 0.60 -3.93 -3.43
CA ALA A 77 1.06 -3.30 -2.20
C ALA A 77 2.55 -3.53 -2.01
N TYR A 78 3.24 -2.56 -1.45
CA TYR A 78 4.64 -2.70 -1.08
C TYR A 78 4.93 -1.96 0.22
N ALA A 79 6.03 -2.33 0.85
CA ALA A 79 6.64 -1.56 1.91
C ALA A 79 7.91 -0.87 1.42
N GLY A 80 8.28 0.21 2.07
CA GLY A 80 9.53 0.91 1.84
C GLY A 80 10.09 1.46 3.15
N ALA A 81 11.31 2.03 3.12
CA ALA A 81 11.90 2.68 4.27
C ALA A 81 11.04 3.88 4.71
N TYR A 82 10.64 3.91 5.98
CA TYR A 82 9.91 5.06 6.52
C TYR A 82 10.74 6.34 6.48
N ARG A 83 12.02 6.25 6.87
CA ARG A 83 12.97 7.36 6.82
C ARG A 83 14.40 6.84 6.61
N PRO A 84 15.30 7.65 6.03
CA PRO A 84 16.61 7.15 5.59
C PRO A 84 17.64 6.95 6.72
N ARG A 85 17.37 7.38 7.96
CA ARG A 85 18.35 7.25 9.05
C ARG A 85 18.32 5.86 9.67
N PRO A 86 19.48 5.28 10.06
CA PRO A 86 19.60 3.90 10.55
C PRO A 86 18.72 3.55 11.75
N ALA A 87 18.40 4.51 12.63
CA ALA A 87 17.52 4.28 13.76
C ALA A 87 16.09 3.89 13.36
N TYR A 88 15.67 4.20 12.12
CA TYR A 88 14.36 3.82 11.57
C TYR A 88 14.35 2.49 10.82
N ARG A 89 15.46 1.74 10.80
CA ARG A 89 15.62 0.53 9.98
C ARG A 89 14.56 -0.56 10.21
N THR A 90 13.88 -0.56 11.33
CA THR A 90 12.82 -1.51 11.67
C THR A 90 11.40 -0.99 11.45
N THR A 91 11.29 0.23 10.91
CA THR A 91 10.01 0.87 10.59
C THR A 91 9.86 0.98 9.08
N VAL A 92 8.73 0.58 8.57
CA VAL A 92 8.36 0.67 7.15
C VAL A 92 7.16 1.57 6.94
N GLU A 93 7.07 2.14 5.75
CA GLU A 93 5.87 2.78 5.22
C GLU A 93 5.23 1.86 4.19
N ASN A 94 3.90 1.73 4.23
CA ASN A 94 3.16 0.94 3.25
C ASN A 94 2.53 1.80 2.17
N SER A 95 2.39 1.21 0.99
CA SER A 95 1.62 1.74 -0.13
C SER A 95 0.72 0.66 -0.69
N ILE A 96 -0.54 1.00 -1.00
CA ILE A 96 -1.54 0.09 -1.56
C ILE A 96 -2.31 0.82 -2.65
N TYR A 97 -2.40 0.20 -3.83
CA TYR A 97 -3.16 0.71 -4.96
C TYR A 97 -4.00 -0.40 -5.57
N LEU A 98 -5.24 -0.08 -5.92
CA LEU A 98 -6.19 -1.01 -6.51
C LEU A 98 -6.66 -0.50 -7.87
N ALA A 99 -6.85 -1.42 -8.80
CA ALA A 99 -7.57 -1.12 -10.03
C ALA A 99 -8.97 -0.59 -9.68
N PRO A 100 -9.53 0.36 -10.44
CA PRO A 100 -10.87 0.91 -10.18
C PRO A 100 -11.94 -0.18 -10.05
N THR A 101 -11.88 -1.21 -10.88
CA THR A 101 -12.80 -2.35 -10.88
C THR A 101 -12.65 -3.30 -9.69
N ALA A 102 -11.55 -3.18 -8.94
CA ALA A 102 -11.22 -4.01 -7.80
C ALA A 102 -11.54 -3.35 -6.44
N GLN A 103 -11.96 -2.08 -6.47
CA GLN A 103 -12.32 -1.36 -5.25
C GLN A 103 -13.63 -1.91 -4.65
N GLY A 104 -13.72 -1.89 -3.32
CA GLY A 104 -14.91 -2.37 -2.60
C GLY A 104 -15.04 -3.89 -2.52
N LEU A 105 -14.15 -4.67 -3.15
CA LEU A 105 -14.19 -6.14 -3.18
C LEU A 105 -13.36 -6.83 -2.07
N GLY A 106 -12.85 -6.07 -1.09
CA GLY A 106 -12.06 -6.61 0.01
C GLY A 106 -10.57 -6.86 -0.32
N ILE A 107 -10.14 -6.66 -1.57
CA ILE A 107 -8.79 -6.96 -2.05
C ILE A 107 -7.71 -6.13 -1.31
N GLY A 108 -8.01 -4.88 -0.98
CA GLY A 108 -7.10 -4.05 -0.19
C GLY A 108 -6.78 -4.66 1.18
N GLY A 109 -7.77 -5.31 1.82
CA GLY A 109 -7.57 -6.03 3.09
C GLY A 109 -6.62 -7.22 2.92
N LEU A 110 -6.84 -8.04 1.90
CA LEU A 110 -5.98 -9.19 1.60
C LEU A 110 -4.52 -8.75 1.34
N LEU A 111 -4.33 -7.68 0.56
CA LEU A 111 -3.01 -7.11 0.28
C LEU A 111 -2.34 -6.58 1.55
N LEU A 112 -3.07 -5.80 2.36
CA LEU A 112 -2.52 -5.23 3.59
C LEU A 112 -2.15 -6.30 4.60
N ASP A 113 -3.00 -7.31 4.81
CA ASP A 113 -2.74 -8.42 5.73
C ASP A 113 -1.50 -9.22 5.29
N ALA A 114 -1.41 -9.57 4.00
CA ALA A 114 -0.24 -10.26 3.46
C ALA A 114 1.04 -9.41 3.56
N LEU A 115 0.95 -8.10 3.32
CA LEU A 115 2.08 -7.18 3.44
C LEU A 115 2.58 -7.08 4.88
N MET A 116 1.68 -6.96 5.86
CA MET A 116 2.02 -6.93 7.28
C MET A 116 2.74 -8.21 7.70
N GLN A 117 2.23 -9.38 7.28
CA GLN A 117 2.86 -10.67 7.56
C GLN A 117 4.25 -10.75 6.94
N ALA A 118 4.39 -10.36 5.67
CA ALA A 118 5.66 -10.35 4.96
C ALA A 118 6.69 -9.41 5.60
N CYS A 119 6.26 -8.26 6.12
CA CYS A 119 7.11 -7.32 6.85
C CYS A 119 7.52 -7.88 8.22
N ALA A 120 6.58 -8.42 8.99
CA ALA A 120 6.87 -9.05 10.29
C ALA A 120 7.87 -10.21 10.17
N ALA A 121 7.71 -11.06 9.15
CA ALA A 121 8.63 -12.17 8.86
C ALA A 121 10.06 -11.71 8.51
N ARG A 122 10.23 -10.47 8.04
CA ARG A 122 11.52 -9.82 7.75
C ARG A 122 12.11 -9.06 8.95
N GLY A 123 11.43 -9.10 10.11
CA GLY A 123 11.90 -8.45 11.33
C GLY A 123 11.53 -6.96 11.45
N PHE A 124 10.68 -6.43 10.55
CA PHE A 124 10.13 -5.09 10.74
C PHE A 124 9.17 -5.06 11.94
N ARG A 125 9.21 -3.98 12.70
CA ARG A 125 8.53 -3.85 13.99
C ARG A 125 7.40 -2.83 13.99
N GLN A 126 7.44 -1.86 13.08
CA GLN A 126 6.44 -0.81 12.96
C GLN A 126 6.09 -0.58 11.50
N MET A 127 4.81 -0.34 11.23
CA MET A 127 4.34 0.08 9.91
C MET A 127 3.58 1.40 10.03
N ILE A 128 3.99 2.34 9.19
CA ILE A 128 3.34 3.64 9.05
C ILE A 128 2.51 3.62 7.76
N ALA A 129 1.30 4.13 7.85
CA ALA A 129 0.47 4.44 6.70
C ALA A 129 0.36 5.96 6.56
N VAL A 130 0.67 6.45 5.37
CA VAL A 130 0.52 7.84 4.99
C VAL A 130 -0.67 7.94 4.04
N ILE A 131 -1.73 8.59 4.49
CA ILE A 131 -2.99 8.68 3.75
C ILE A 131 -3.22 10.14 3.36
N GLY A 132 -3.19 10.42 2.05
CA GLY A 132 -3.52 11.74 1.53
C GLY A 132 -5.00 11.99 1.63
N ASP A 133 -5.40 13.15 2.17
CA ASP A 133 -6.79 13.56 2.31
C ASP A 133 -7.67 12.47 2.98
N GLY A 134 -7.47 12.24 4.25
CA GLY A 134 -8.21 11.26 5.05
C GLY A 134 -9.74 11.48 5.13
N THR A 135 -10.24 12.49 4.43
CA THR A 135 -11.64 12.79 4.17
C THR A 135 -11.96 12.58 2.68
N GLY A 136 -13.20 12.39 2.30
CA GLY A 136 -13.59 12.25 0.89
C GLY A 136 -13.06 10.95 0.24
N ALA A 137 -12.31 11.07 -0.86
CA ALA A 137 -11.88 9.94 -1.68
C ALA A 137 -10.97 8.93 -0.95
N SER A 138 -10.25 9.36 0.08
CA SER A 138 -9.36 8.51 0.87
C SER A 138 -10.00 7.85 2.10
N VAL A 139 -11.31 8.05 2.33
CA VAL A 139 -12.05 7.39 3.42
C VAL A 139 -11.93 5.87 3.34
N GLY A 140 -11.89 5.30 2.14
CA GLY A 140 -11.68 3.86 1.93
C GLY A 140 -10.35 3.38 2.49
N SER A 141 -9.26 4.11 2.23
CA SER A 141 -7.92 3.81 2.74
C SER A 141 -7.87 3.93 4.26
N ARG A 142 -8.43 5.00 4.84
CA ARG A 142 -8.51 5.16 6.29
C ARG A 142 -9.22 3.98 6.94
N ARG A 143 -10.43 3.63 6.47
CA ARG A 143 -11.21 2.50 6.99
C ARG A 143 -10.48 1.16 6.85
N LEU A 144 -9.75 0.97 5.75
CA LEU A 144 -8.92 -0.21 5.53
C LEU A 144 -7.89 -0.36 6.65
N HIS A 145 -7.14 0.69 6.95
CA HIS A 145 -6.11 0.68 7.98
C HIS A 145 -6.69 0.58 9.38
N GLU A 146 -7.81 1.27 9.67
CA GLU A 146 -8.52 1.15 10.96
C GLU A 146 -8.96 -0.32 11.21
N ARG A 147 -9.53 -1.00 10.22
CA ARG A 147 -9.91 -2.42 10.31
C ARG A 147 -8.72 -3.34 10.50
N ALA A 148 -7.58 -3.02 9.92
CA ALA A 148 -6.33 -3.74 10.11
C ALA A 148 -5.65 -3.45 11.45
N GLY A 149 -6.25 -2.58 12.30
CA GLY A 149 -5.77 -2.25 13.65
C GLY A 149 -4.70 -1.17 13.68
N PHE A 150 -4.60 -0.34 12.64
CA PHE A 150 -3.79 0.89 12.71
C PHE A 150 -4.48 1.93 13.58
N ARG A 151 -3.72 2.64 14.41
CA ARG A 151 -4.17 3.79 15.17
C ARG A 151 -3.76 5.10 14.48
N LEU A 152 -4.60 6.11 14.57
CA LEU A 152 -4.24 7.46 14.15
C LEU A 152 -3.14 8.01 15.06
N ILE A 153 -2.09 8.60 14.47
CA ILE A 153 -1.00 9.26 15.21
C ILE A 153 -0.95 10.77 14.96
N GLY A 154 -1.56 11.26 13.92
CA GLY A 154 -1.65 12.69 13.66
C GLY A 154 -2.16 13.01 12.26
N VAL A 155 -2.49 14.29 12.08
CA VAL A 155 -2.86 14.87 10.79
C VAL A 155 -2.01 16.12 10.59
N ALA A 156 -1.32 16.18 9.46
CA ALA A 156 -0.65 17.39 8.99
C ALA A 156 -1.61 18.12 8.04
N GLU A 157 -2.08 19.28 8.45
CA GLU A 157 -3.10 20.03 7.73
C GLU A 157 -2.49 20.80 6.56
N LYS A 158 -3.13 20.75 5.41
CA LYS A 158 -2.85 21.58 4.21
C LYS A 158 -1.38 21.52 3.74
N VAL A 159 -0.78 20.32 3.82
CA VAL A 159 0.65 20.14 3.46
C VAL A 159 0.89 19.83 1.99
N GLY A 160 -0.17 19.59 1.20
CA GLY A 160 -0.07 19.36 -0.24
C GLY A 160 -1.18 20.07 -1.01
N PHE A 161 -0.91 20.33 -2.30
CA PHE A 161 -1.88 20.94 -3.19
C PHE A 161 -2.07 20.08 -4.44
N LYS A 162 -3.30 19.59 -4.65
CA LYS A 162 -3.63 18.72 -5.80
C LYS A 162 -5.09 18.87 -6.17
N HIS A 163 -5.42 18.73 -7.45
CA HIS A 163 -6.78 18.88 -7.97
C HIS A 163 -7.44 20.21 -7.57
N GLY A 164 -6.65 21.30 -7.56
CA GLY A 164 -7.12 22.65 -7.27
C GLY A 164 -7.45 22.93 -5.79
N ARG A 165 -7.04 22.06 -4.85
CA ARG A 165 -7.29 22.23 -3.41
C ARG A 165 -6.13 21.80 -2.53
N TRP A 166 -6.07 22.36 -1.34
CA TRP A 166 -5.17 21.93 -0.28
C TRP A 166 -5.64 20.59 0.31
N LEU A 167 -4.68 19.71 0.59
CA LEU A 167 -4.90 18.38 1.12
C LEU A 167 -4.17 18.21 2.45
N ASP A 168 -4.84 17.50 3.36
CA ASP A 168 -4.25 17.06 4.61
C ASP A 168 -3.54 15.70 4.41
N GLN A 169 -2.54 15.43 5.24
CA GLN A 169 -1.87 14.14 5.31
C GLN A 169 -2.17 13.50 6.67
N MET A 170 -2.86 12.36 6.64
CA MET A 170 -3.12 11.57 7.83
C MET A 170 -2.03 10.52 8.01
N LEU A 171 -1.52 10.40 9.22
CA LEU A 171 -0.54 9.40 9.62
C LEU A 171 -1.19 8.38 10.55
N MET A 172 -1.06 7.10 10.21
CA MET A 172 -1.50 5.99 11.04
C MET A 172 -0.36 5.02 11.28
N GLN A 173 -0.40 4.28 12.37
CA GLN A 173 0.66 3.38 12.81
C GLN A 173 0.10 2.05 13.27
N LYS A 174 0.83 0.98 12.95
CA LYS A 174 0.60 -0.36 13.49
C LYS A 174 1.90 -1.03 13.89
N GLU A 175 1.87 -1.68 15.04
CA GLU A 175 2.91 -2.57 15.50
C GLU A 175 2.88 -3.89 14.72
N LEU A 176 4.06 -4.40 14.36
CA LEU A 176 4.26 -5.64 13.64
C LEU A 176 5.05 -6.65 14.48
N GLY A 177 4.70 -7.93 14.37
CA GLY A 177 5.43 -9.00 15.04
C GLY A 177 5.56 -8.77 16.54
N GLU A 178 6.80 -8.72 17.03
CA GLU A 178 7.08 -8.47 18.46
C GLU A 178 7.01 -7.00 18.88
N GLY A 179 6.87 -6.06 17.93
CA GLY A 179 6.80 -4.65 18.23
C GLY A 179 8.02 -4.15 19.02
N ASP A 180 7.79 -3.49 20.13
CA ASP A 180 8.82 -2.94 21.03
C ASP A 180 9.14 -3.85 22.24
N ARG A 181 8.58 -5.07 22.28
CA ARG A 181 8.76 -6.01 23.40
C ARG A 181 10.20 -6.53 23.55
N SER A 182 11.00 -6.41 22.52
CA SER A 182 12.41 -6.78 22.53
C SER A 182 13.24 -5.84 21.67
N PRO A 183 14.54 -5.61 21.97
CA PRO A 183 15.42 -4.89 21.05
C PRO A 183 15.42 -5.54 19.67
N PRO A 184 15.45 -4.74 18.59
CA PRO A 184 15.59 -5.32 17.26
C PRO A 184 16.96 -5.97 17.13
N GLY A 185 17.04 -7.13 16.47
CA GLY A 185 18.32 -7.73 16.09
C GLY A 185 19.19 -6.75 15.29
N LEU A 186 20.51 -6.81 15.49
CA LEU A 186 21.50 -6.02 14.75
C LEU A 186 21.71 -6.61 13.35
#